data_efbc9120b66add06c3070d11fda991b2
#
_entry.id   efbc9120b66add06c3070d11fda991b2
#
_cell.length_a   1.000
_cell.length_b   1.000
_cell.length_c   1.000
_cell.angle_alpha   90.00
_cell.angle_beta   90.00
_cell.angle_gamma   90.00
#
_symmetry.space_group_name_H-M   'P 1'
#
loop_
_entity.id
_entity.type
_entity.pdbx_description
1 polymer ?
#
loop_
_entity_poly.entity_id
_entity_poly.type
_entity_poly.pdbx_seq_one_letter_code
_entity_poly.pdbx_strand_id
1 'polypeptide(L)'
;MKKLLSVALVGGLFAQPYKELEGHTGAVNAVAFSADSRYLLTASSDRTVRLWAVPLGTPLARYTGPVASVNALQLTGDEQGHFWAASSDGKLYLWSIAQYKASKSATPPILRPERSEPLGRRAVKYGPPPIWEGLALHPTKPLLYAVGRTGLLVGWDHQEDWLQTFQDTAGVAYAVLIPPHGKVVYLASGSGAILALDPSDLRTLRVLRGHTKGVKALALSPDQRTLASGGLDGRVMLWRVPEGLRLSTLEKHTDVVRAVAFSPDGRFLASVDKAGLLCLWNVASGRLEKTLSLEAPLWSVAFSPNGQYLVAGGQGGLLRMWRIDQLGVRPVQLIAETDSLYLPPTDVENNVPQCRTPKPYRYAFIVGNEDYKSYQPAFTPAMNVPYAVRDAYAFKMYAEQVLGVPSRNIVFLQNATSAQMRRELDKLLLLLEPTRGKAEVFFYYAGHGVPHPQTQESYLLPVDVSPNALEDGAFRLSDVAGRLGQSGAARVWMILDACFSGGARAESPLASRGIRLRPKPVTLVGPVVLIAASAADEEALPYHQAQHGLFTYFLLRALKNAACQPKPLSALLEEVSTETTRYALLLHERVQRPSWLVSPALPEEVLSQSW
;
A
#
# COMPACT_ATOMS: atom_id res chain seq x y z
N MET A 1 48.08 -24.77 -47.58
CA MET A 1 47.06 -23.70 -47.75
C MET A 1 45.72 -24.25 -47.28
N LYS A 2 45.36 -24.01 -46.03
CA LYS A 2 44.02 -24.35 -45.47
C LYS A 2 43.31 -23.04 -45.25
N LYS A 3 42.23 -22.78 -45.99
CA LYS A 3 41.32 -21.63 -45.78
C LYS A 3 40.46 -21.93 -44.58
N LEU A 4 40.57 -21.11 -43.54
CA LEU A 4 39.60 -21.04 -42.47
C LEU A 4 38.37 -20.29 -42.98
N LEU A 5 37.24 -20.97 -43.03
CA LEU A 5 35.92 -20.32 -43.14
C LEU A 5 35.55 -19.77 -41.76
N SER A 6 35.46 -18.49 -41.66
CA SER A 6 34.80 -17.79 -40.54
C SER A 6 33.30 -17.89 -40.74
N VAL A 7 32.64 -18.69 -39.92
CA VAL A 7 31.17 -18.66 -39.78
C VAL A 7 30.83 -17.46 -38.92
N ALA A 8 30.29 -16.42 -39.56
CA ALA A 8 29.67 -15.30 -38.86
C ALA A 8 28.35 -15.82 -38.25
N LEU A 9 28.33 -16.03 -36.95
CA LEU A 9 27.07 -16.17 -36.22
C LEU A 9 26.34 -14.82 -36.31
N VAL A 10 25.24 -14.81 -37.03
CA VAL A 10 24.21 -13.74 -36.96
C VAL A 10 23.54 -13.92 -35.60
N GLY A 11 24.08 -13.27 -34.58
CA GLY A 11 23.45 -13.15 -33.29
C GLY A 11 22.22 -12.26 -33.43
N GLY A 12 21.03 -12.84 -33.43
CA GLY A 12 19.81 -12.07 -33.28
C GLY A 12 19.90 -11.23 -32.02
N LEU A 13 19.69 -9.92 -32.15
CA LEU A 13 19.53 -9.01 -31.03
C LEU A 13 18.26 -9.39 -30.25
N PHE A 14 18.37 -10.36 -29.35
CA PHE A 14 17.39 -10.50 -28.29
C PHE A 14 17.64 -9.33 -27.34
N ALA A 15 16.67 -8.42 -27.24
CA ALA A 15 16.70 -7.33 -26.28
C ALA A 15 16.98 -7.95 -24.88
N GLN A 16 18.02 -7.46 -24.20
CA GLN A 16 18.36 -7.93 -22.86
C GLN A 16 17.13 -7.72 -21.95
N PRO A 17 16.75 -8.70 -21.13
CA PRO A 17 15.56 -8.62 -20.28
C PRO A 17 15.71 -7.59 -19.16
N TYR A 18 16.79 -6.83 -19.14
CA TYR A 18 17.08 -5.81 -18.16
C TYR A 18 17.76 -4.60 -18.83
N LYS A 19 17.72 -3.49 -18.11
CA LYS A 19 18.49 -2.27 -18.43
C LYS A 19 19.62 -2.14 -17.44
N GLU A 20 20.84 -1.97 -17.93
CA GLU A 20 22.01 -1.63 -17.11
C GLU A 20 22.10 -0.09 -16.96
N LEU A 21 22.30 0.37 -15.73
CA LEU A 21 22.45 1.79 -15.41
C LEU A 21 23.92 2.04 -15.06
N GLU A 22 24.66 2.56 -16.02
CA GLU A 22 26.11 2.77 -15.87
C GLU A 22 26.42 4.13 -15.24
N GLY A 23 27.39 4.13 -14.31
CA GLY A 23 27.88 5.39 -13.73
C GLY A 23 28.59 5.25 -12.40
N HIS A 24 28.10 4.43 -11.47
CA HIS A 24 28.82 4.17 -10.23
C HIS A 24 30.11 3.38 -10.48
N THR A 25 31.16 3.73 -9.74
CA THR A 25 32.48 3.05 -9.81
C THR A 25 32.75 2.16 -8.59
N GLY A 26 31.91 2.22 -7.58
CA GLY A 26 31.93 1.42 -6.36
C GLY A 26 30.64 0.66 -6.16
N ALA A 27 30.61 -0.24 -5.17
CA ALA A 27 29.43 -1.04 -4.86
C ALA A 27 28.18 -0.16 -4.62
N VAL A 28 27.04 -0.55 -5.20
CA VAL A 28 25.75 0.11 -4.99
C VAL A 28 25.07 -0.49 -3.76
N ASN A 29 25.18 0.21 -2.63
CA ASN A 29 24.82 -0.28 -1.31
C ASN A 29 23.32 -0.12 -1.01
N ALA A 30 22.70 0.94 -1.56
CA ALA A 30 21.27 1.18 -1.37
C ALA A 30 20.63 1.73 -2.65
N VAL A 31 19.37 1.36 -2.86
CA VAL A 31 18.51 1.84 -3.95
C VAL A 31 17.17 2.22 -3.38
N ALA A 32 16.59 3.33 -3.85
CA ALA A 32 15.28 3.79 -3.43
C ALA A 32 14.58 4.53 -4.57
N PHE A 33 13.31 4.19 -4.82
CA PHE A 33 12.48 4.91 -5.79
C PHE A 33 11.79 6.10 -5.14
N SER A 34 11.57 7.16 -5.92
CA SER A 34 10.61 8.20 -5.54
C SER A 34 9.19 7.65 -5.52
N ALA A 35 8.32 8.23 -4.71
CA ALA A 35 6.93 7.78 -4.56
C ALA A 35 6.16 7.76 -5.90
N ASP A 36 6.45 8.70 -6.79
CA ASP A 36 5.87 8.80 -8.14
C ASP A 36 6.50 7.85 -9.16
N SER A 37 7.44 6.99 -8.75
CA SER A 37 8.18 6.05 -9.60
C SER A 37 8.95 6.68 -10.79
N ARG A 38 9.10 8.01 -10.82
CA ARG A 38 9.82 8.71 -11.91
C ARG A 38 11.31 8.73 -11.72
N TYR A 39 11.76 8.60 -10.47
CA TYR A 39 13.17 8.72 -10.12
C TYR A 39 13.64 7.50 -9.32
N LEU A 40 14.88 7.14 -9.53
CA LEU A 40 15.61 6.17 -8.72
C LEU A 40 16.81 6.88 -8.10
N LEU A 41 16.98 6.75 -6.79
CA LEU A 41 18.17 7.16 -6.04
C LEU A 41 19.03 5.94 -5.74
N THR A 42 20.35 6.07 -5.90
CA THR A 42 21.30 4.99 -5.63
C THR A 42 22.49 5.53 -4.84
N ALA A 43 22.84 4.84 -3.74
CA ALA A 43 23.99 5.18 -2.91
C ALA A 43 25.13 4.19 -3.11
N SER A 44 26.37 4.68 -3.15
CA SER A 44 27.51 3.85 -3.49
C SER A 44 28.73 4.06 -2.60
N SER A 45 29.57 3.03 -2.59
CA SER A 45 30.91 3.06 -2.02
C SER A 45 31.85 4.04 -2.77
N ASP A 46 31.46 4.54 -3.95
CA ASP A 46 32.15 5.61 -4.67
C ASP A 46 31.96 7.00 -4.02
N ARG A 47 31.33 7.06 -2.85
CA ARG A 47 31.06 8.27 -2.05
C ARG A 47 30.04 9.21 -2.65
N THR A 48 29.21 8.73 -3.57
CA THR A 48 28.15 9.52 -4.22
C THR A 48 26.78 8.90 -4.06
N VAL A 49 25.76 9.76 -4.17
CA VAL A 49 24.40 9.35 -4.49
C VAL A 49 24.10 9.81 -5.90
N ARG A 50 23.42 8.99 -6.70
CA ARG A 50 22.99 9.34 -8.05
C ARG A 50 21.49 9.30 -8.20
N LEU A 51 20.97 10.20 -9.03
CA LEU A 51 19.57 10.26 -9.43
C LEU A 51 19.45 9.80 -10.88
N TRP A 52 18.48 8.96 -11.15
CA TRP A 52 18.22 8.38 -12.47
C TRP A 52 16.75 8.59 -12.85
N ALA A 53 16.50 8.83 -14.14
CA ALA A 53 15.15 8.83 -14.68
C ALA A 53 14.62 7.40 -14.86
N VAL A 54 13.38 7.16 -14.47
CA VAL A 54 12.67 5.90 -14.67
C VAL A 54 11.55 6.14 -15.70
N PRO A 55 11.38 5.28 -16.72
CA PRO A 55 12.09 4.02 -17.00
C PRO A 55 13.38 4.16 -17.82
N LEU A 56 13.77 5.37 -18.18
CA LEU A 56 14.85 5.62 -19.15
C LEU A 56 16.22 5.15 -18.65
N GLY A 57 16.43 5.07 -17.32
CA GLY A 57 17.73 4.75 -16.71
C GLY A 57 18.82 5.76 -17.04
N THR A 58 18.46 6.98 -17.48
CA THR A 58 19.42 8.05 -17.76
C THR A 58 19.85 8.71 -16.45
N PRO A 59 21.15 8.98 -16.25
CA PRO A 59 21.63 9.70 -15.08
C PRO A 59 21.16 11.16 -15.15
N LEU A 60 20.55 11.65 -14.06
CA LEU A 60 20.01 13.01 -13.97
C LEU A 60 20.86 13.93 -13.08
N ALA A 61 21.41 13.41 -11.98
CA ALA A 61 22.23 14.18 -11.06
C ALA A 61 23.21 13.29 -10.29
N ARG A 62 24.28 13.93 -9.78
CA ARG A 62 25.24 13.34 -8.86
C ARG A 62 25.35 14.19 -7.60
N TYR A 63 25.05 13.58 -6.45
CA TYR A 63 25.15 14.21 -5.14
C TYR A 63 26.48 13.83 -4.48
N THR A 64 27.22 14.83 -4.02
CA THR A 64 28.57 14.69 -3.45
C THR A 64 28.63 15.37 -2.09
N GLY A 65 29.61 15.00 -1.26
CA GLY A 65 29.81 15.56 0.08
C GLY A 65 30.39 14.52 1.04
N PRO A 66 29.88 13.27 1.04
CA PRO A 66 30.48 12.20 1.83
C PRO A 66 31.95 11.96 1.47
N VAL A 67 32.77 11.70 2.48
CA VAL A 67 34.20 11.37 2.28
C VAL A 67 34.47 9.86 2.37
N ALA A 68 33.42 9.08 2.68
CA ALA A 68 33.45 7.62 2.73
C ALA A 68 32.22 7.00 2.05
N SER A 69 32.10 5.67 2.08
CA SER A 69 30.99 4.90 1.49
C SER A 69 29.63 5.41 1.98
N VAL A 70 28.68 5.57 1.07
CA VAL A 70 27.27 5.83 1.40
C VAL A 70 26.54 4.50 1.43
N ASN A 71 25.94 4.14 2.59
CA ASN A 71 25.45 2.81 2.87
C ASN A 71 23.93 2.71 2.88
N ALA A 72 23.21 3.78 3.21
CA ALA A 72 21.75 3.77 3.30
C ALA A 72 21.16 5.08 2.77
N LEU A 73 19.92 4.98 2.29
CA LEU A 73 19.10 6.08 1.80
C LEU A 73 17.70 6.01 2.45
N GLN A 74 17.13 7.17 2.76
CA GLN A 74 15.77 7.31 3.24
C GLN A 74 15.13 8.57 2.69
N LEU A 75 14.09 8.42 1.85
CA LEU A 75 13.29 9.55 1.38
C LEU A 75 12.35 10.02 2.51
N THR A 76 12.10 11.32 2.56
CA THR A 76 11.20 11.94 3.54
C THR A 76 9.73 11.90 3.11
N GLY A 77 9.47 11.74 1.80
CA GLY A 77 8.12 11.73 1.24
C GLY A 77 7.49 13.11 1.08
N ASP A 78 8.24 14.19 1.28
CA ASP A 78 7.76 15.57 1.06
C ASP A 78 7.75 15.96 -0.42
N GLU A 79 7.10 17.09 -0.75
CA GLU A 79 6.95 17.58 -2.12
C GLU A 79 8.28 17.94 -2.81
N GLN A 80 9.30 18.30 -2.03
CA GLN A 80 10.62 18.63 -2.55
C GLN A 80 11.46 17.38 -2.84
N GLY A 81 11.04 16.22 -2.32
CA GLY A 81 11.74 14.96 -2.45
C GLY A 81 13.06 14.97 -1.70
N HIS A 82 13.06 15.49 -0.47
CA HIS A 82 14.23 15.37 0.41
C HIS A 82 14.56 13.92 0.70
N PHE A 83 15.84 13.65 0.89
CA PHE A 83 16.31 12.34 1.31
C PHE A 83 17.57 12.47 2.17
N TRP A 84 17.60 11.61 3.19
CA TRP A 84 18.78 11.43 4.02
C TRP A 84 19.64 10.28 3.50
N ALA A 85 20.95 10.43 3.62
CA ALA A 85 21.90 9.37 3.35
C ALA A 85 22.86 9.19 4.52
N ALA A 86 23.16 7.94 4.83
CA ALA A 86 24.09 7.56 5.89
C ALA A 86 25.44 7.17 5.30
N SER A 87 26.52 7.72 5.86
CA SER A 87 27.88 7.48 5.40
C SER A 87 28.74 6.79 6.45
N SER A 88 29.71 6.01 5.97
CA SER A 88 30.74 5.39 6.80
C SER A 88 31.69 6.39 7.48
N ASP A 89 31.61 7.69 7.14
CA ASP A 89 32.33 8.76 7.85
C ASP A 89 31.65 9.20 9.15
N GLY A 90 30.56 8.54 9.54
CA GLY A 90 29.80 8.82 10.73
C GLY A 90 28.84 10.00 10.61
N LYS A 91 28.65 10.55 9.40
CA LYS A 91 27.73 11.65 9.14
C LYS A 91 26.47 11.20 8.43
N LEU A 92 25.42 11.99 8.60
CA LEU A 92 24.21 11.98 7.79
C LEU A 92 24.21 13.21 6.87
N TYR A 93 23.70 13.03 5.67
CA TYR A 93 23.66 14.06 4.64
C TYR A 93 22.23 14.20 4.13
N LEU A 94 21.78 15.45 3.95
CA LEU A 94 20.45 15.79 3.42
C LEU A 94 20.60 16.47 2.07
N TRP A 95 19.84 16.00 1.08
CA TRP A 95 19.65 16.63 -0.23
C TRP A 95 18.18 16.58 -0.63
N SER A 96 17.83 17.25 -1.72
CA SER A 96 16.51 17.14 -2.34
C SER A 96 16.57 16.86 -3.85
N ILE A 97 15.53 16.22 -4.39
CA ILE A 97 15.34 16.07 -5.83
C ILE A 97 15.03 17.44 -6.46
N ALA A 98 14.46 18.37 -5.69
CA ALA A 98 14.20 19.74 -6.12
C ALA A 98 15.49 20.48 -6.54
N GLN A 99 16.64 20.22 -5.91
CA GLN A 99 17.93 20.78 -6.31
C GLN A 99 18.28 20.44 -7.78
N TYR A 100 18.02 19.20 -8.22
CA TYR A 100 18.19 18.80 -9.61
C TYR A 100 17.24 19.58 -10.52
N LYS A 101 15.95 19.66 -10.18
CA LYS A 101 14.94 20.37 -10.98
C LYS A 101 15.28 21.86 -11.14
N ALA A 102 15.87 22.46 -10.12
CA ALA A 102 16.28 23.87 -10.13
C ALA A 102 17.56 24.14 -10.95
N SER A 103 18.39 23.13 -11.18
CA SER A 103 19.73 23.30 -11.78
C SER A 103 19.71 23.71 -13.26
N LYS A 104 18.62 23.42 -14.00
CA LYS A 104 18.45 23.68 -15.46
C LYS A 104 19.65 23.27 -16.31
N SER A 105 20.48 22.34 -15.87
CA SER A 105 21.72 21.92 -16.55
C SER A 105 21.42 20.95 -17.68
N ALA A 106 22.08 21.11 -18.81
CA ALA A 106 22.00 20.15 -19.93
C ALA A 106 22.79 18.85 -19.65
N THR A 107 23.73 18.88 -18.71
CA THR A 107 24.51 17.72 -18.25
C THR A 107 24.15 17.42 -16.80
N PRO A 108 24.24 16.14 -16.32
CA PRO A 108 23.95 15.80 -14.93
C PRO A 108 24.74 16.70 -13.95
N PRO A 109 24.05 17.54 -13.14
CA PRO A 109 24.74 18.46 -12.23
C PRO A 109 25.38 17.70 -11.06
N ILE A 110 26.42 18.29 -10.49
CA ILE A 110 27.02 17.86 -9.23
C ILE A 110 26.44 18.72 -8.11
N LEU A 111 25.69 18.08 -7.21
CA LEU A 111 24.94 18.75 -6.14
C LEU A 111 25.61 18.51 -4.78
N ARG A 112 25.65 19.56 -3.95
CA ARG A 112 26.18 19.50 -2.58
C ARG A 112 25.04 19.32 -1.57
N PRO A 113 25.31 18.76 -0.37
CA PRO A 113 24.27 18.58 0.63
C PRO A 113 23.74 19.93 1.13
N GLU A 114 22.44 19.99 1.38
CA GLU A 114 21.78 21.11 2.05
C GLU A 114 22.16 21.13 3.54
N ARG A 115 22.32 19.93 4.13
CA ARG A 115 22.73 19.75 5.51
C ARG A 115 23.65 18.54 5.66
N SER A 116 24.61 18.62 6.58
CA SER A 116 25.42 17.48 6.99
C SER A 116 25.58 17.44 8.51
N GLU A 117 25.20 16.29 9.11
CA GLU A 117 25.17 16.12 10.57
C GLU A 117 26.20 15.09 11.03
N PRO A 118 27.12 15.46 11.93
CA PRO A 118 28.10 14.55 12.50
C PRO A 118 27.50 13.71 13.63
N LEU A 119 26.36 13.05 13.37
CA LEU A 119 25.56 12.34 14.36
C LEU A 119 26.37 11.30 15.14
N GLY A 120 27.30 10.63 14.46
CA GLY A 120 28.15 9.63 15.08
C GLY A 120 29.04 10.19 16.20
N ARG A 121 29.58 11.40 16.03
CA ARG A 121 30.39 12.07 17.07
C ARG A 121 29.54 12.59 18.23
N ARG A 122 28.31 12.95 17.98
CA ARG A 122 27.37 13.41 19.01
C ARG A 122 26.85 12.26 19.86
N ALA A 123 26.63 11.09 19.26
CA ALA A 123 26.12 9.89 19.92
C ALA A 123 27.19 9.14 20.75
N VAL A 124 28.46 9.24 20.37
CA VAL A 124 29.58 8.56 21.02
C VAL A 124 30.55 9.58 21.57
N LYS A 125 30.56 9.70 22.91
CA LYS A 125 31.42 10.68 23.60
C LYS A 125 32.91 10.35 23.49
N TYR A 126 33.25 9.05 23.42
CA TYR A 126 34.62 8.57 23.28
C TYR A 126 34.68 7.42 22.26
N GLY A 127 35.69 7.40 21.40
CA GLY A 127 35.92 6.37 20.40
C GLY A 127 35.68 6.84 18.95
N PRO A 128 35.88 5.96 17.98
CA PRO A 128 35.63 6.29 16.57
C PRO A 128 34.13 6.44 16.32
N PRO A 129 33.74 7.34 15.38
CA PRO A 129 32.33 7.48 15.01
C PRO A 129 31.81 6.16 14.42
N PRO A 130 30.53 5.81 14.67
CA PRO A 130 29.96 4.60 14.14
C PRO A 130 29.86 4.64 12.60
N ILE A 131 30.08 3.48 11.98
CA ILE A 131 29.81 3.27 10.56
C ILE A 131 28.31 3.02 10.44
N TRP A 132 27.58 3.98 9.89
CA TRP A 132 26.14 3.88 9.69
C TRP A 132 25.80 2.86 8.59
N GLU A 133 24.90 1.92 8.89
CA GLU A 133 24.45 0.84 7.99
C GLU A 133 23.02 1.00 7.54
N GLY A 134 22.15 1.57 8.37
CA GLY A 134 20.73 1.71 8.08
C GLY A 134 20.12 3.00 8.61
N LEU A 135 19.07 3.45 7.95
CA LEU A 135 18.26 4.61 8.30
C LEU A 135 16.78 4.28 8.26
N ALA A 136 16.01 4.91 9.14
CA ALA A 136 14.56 4.93 9.06
C ALA A 136 14.02 6.26 9.61
N LEU A 137 13.00 6.82 8.96
CA LEU A 137 12.29 8.00 9.42
C LEU A 137 11.00 7.60 10.14
N HIS A 138 10.71 8.29 11.24
CA HIS A 138 9.42 8.17 11.88
C HIS A 138 8.35 8.83 10.99
N PRO A 139 7.19 8.18 10.74
CA PRO A 139 6.24 8.64 9.74
C PRO A 139 5.55 9.97 10.07
N THR A 140 5.45 10.31 11.36
CA THR A 140 4.69 11.49 11.82
C THR A 140 5.45 12.40 12.79
N LYS A 141 6.65 12.01 13.22
CA LYS A 141 7.50 12.81 14.11
C LYS A 141 8.81 13.17 13.39
N PRO A 142 9.46 14.26 13.74
CA PRO A 142 10.75 14.64 13.14
C PRO A 142 11.91 13.78 13.67
N LEU A 143 11.69 12.47 13.81
CA LEU A 143 12.65 11.50 14.33
C LEU A 143 13.29 10.69 13.21
N LEU A 144 14.60 10.75 13.12
CA LEU A 144 15.43 9.91 12.27
C LEU A 144 16.18 8.90 13.11
N TYR A 145 16.08 7.63 12.75
CA TYR A 145 16.83 6.55 13.39
C TYR A 145 17.97 6.11 12.49
N ALA A 146 19.17 6.06 13.08
CA ALA A 146 20.38 5.57 12.42
C ALA A 146 20.96 4.40 13.22
N VAL A 147 21.37 3.35 12.52
CA VAL A 147 21.96 2.16 13.13
C VAL A 147 23.36 1.91 12.58
N GLY A 148 24.28 1.53 13.45
CA GLY A 148 25.69 1.34 13.12
C GLY A 148 26.26 -0.02 13.48
N ARG A 149 27.40 -0.36 12.89
CA ARG A 149 28.12 -1.64 13.10
C ARG A 149 28.56 -1.87 14.56
N THR A 150 28.55 -0.86 15.38
CA THR A 150 28.86 -0.99 16.81
C THR A 150 27.67 -1.45 17.65
N GLY A 151 26.54 -1.79 17.02
CA GLY A 151 25.29 -2.11 17.71
C GLY A 151 24.55 -0.88 18.24
N LEU A 152 25.04 0.31 17.95
CA LEU A 152 24.42 1.56 18.38
C LEU A 152 23.25 1.90 17.47
N LEU A 153 22.07 2.09 18.04
CA LEU A 153 20.91 2.74 17.45
C LEU A 153 20.77 4.14 18.04
N VAL A 154 20.65 5.13 17.18
CA VAL A 154 20.43 6.52 17.57
C VAL A 154 19.09 6.98 17.01
N GLY A 155 18.21 7.47 17.86
CA GLY A 155 17.03 8.26 17.47
C GLY A 155 17.37 9.74 17.64
N TRP A 156 17.26 10.50 16.55
CA TRP A 156 17.54 11.93 16.53
C TRP A 156 16.32 12.71 16.09
N ASP A 157 15.85 13.59 16.98
CA ASP A 157 14.87 14.60 16.60
C ASP A 157 15.62 15.76 15.90
N HIS A 158 15.40 15.89 14.61
CA HIS A 158 16.14 16.85 13.79
C HIS A 158 15.56 18.28 13.84
N GLN A 159 14.42 18.49 14.54
CA GLN A 159 13.83 19.82 14.79
C GLN A 159 14.22 20.33 16.17
N GLU A 160 13.97 19.52 17.22
CA GLU A 160 14.27 19.87 18.61
C GLU A 160 15.74 19.58 19.00
N ASP A 161 16.46 18.91 18.13
CA ASP A 161 17.90 18.60 18.23
C ASP A 161 18.31 17.76 19.45
N TRP A 162 17.45 16.86 19.91
CA TRP A 162 17.77 15.92 20.98
C TRP A 162 18.04 14.51 20.45
N LEU A 163 18.77 13.71 21.25
CA LEU A 163 19.20 12.35 20.92
C LEU A 163 18.72 11.35 21.97
N GLN A 164 18.29 10.19 21.50
CA GLN A 164 18.15 8.98 22.32
C GLN A 164 19.02 7.87 21.74
N THR A 165 19.54 6.99 22.58
CA THR A 165 20.44 5.92 22.17
C THR A 165 20.04 4.59 22.77
N PHE A 166 20.23 3.53 21.99
CA PHE A 166 20.10 2.15 22.42
C PHE A 166 21.33 1.37 21.97
N GLN A 167 21.91 0.58 22.89
CA GLN A 167 23.05 -0.27 22.58
C GLN A 167 22.61 -1.74 22.51
N ASP A 168 22.70 -2.35 21.33
CA ASP A 168 22.51 -3.78 21.18
C ASP A 168 23.66 -4.55 21.84
N THR A 169 23.31 -5.43 22.76
CA THR A 169 24.29 -6.24 23.50
C THR A 169 25.04 -7.24 22.61
N ALA A 170 24.52 -7.54 21.42
CA ALA A 170 25.23 -8.35 20.41
C ALA A 170 26.39 -7.60 19.75
N GLY A 171 26.55 -6.32 19.99
CA GLY A 171 27.65 -5.49 19.51
C GLY A 171 27.58 -5.13 18.02
N VAL A 172 26.57 -5.58 17.27
CA VAL A 172 26.36 -5.25 15.85
C VAL A 172 24.87 -5.13 15.55
N ALA A 173 24.48 -4.07 14.86
CA ALA A 173 23.16 -3.93 14.29
C ALA A 173 23.26 -3.45 12.83
N TYR A 174 22.37 -3.95 11.98
CA TYR A 174 22.53 -3.79 10.52
C TYR A 174 21.41 -3.02 9.84
N ALA A 175 20.18 -3.15 10.31
CA ALA A 175 19.04 -2.50 9.71
C ALA A 175 18.05 -2.03 10.79
N VAL A 176 17.38 -0.93 10.50
CA VAL A 176 16.29 -0.39 11.30
C VAL A 176 15.11 -0.14 10.39
N LEU A 177 13.90 -0.41 10.90
CA LEU A 177 12.66 -0.24 10.16
C LEU A 177 11.58 0.27 11.12
N ILE A 178 10.79 1.24 10.65
CA ILE A 178 9.65 1.78 11.37
C ILE A 178 8.41 1.62 10.50
N PRO A 179 7.38 0.93 10.98
CA PRO A 179 6.10 0.85 10.28
C PRO A 179 5.43 2.22 10.12
N PRO A 180 4.57 2.40 9.10
CA PRO A 180 3.83 3.65 8.89
C PRO A 180 2.99 4.13 10.09
N HIS A 181 2.57 3.24 10.99
CA HIS A 181 1.88 3.63 12.23
C HIS A 181 2.79 4.24 13.30
N GLY A 182 4.13 4.16 13.17
CA GLY A 182 5.10 4.78 14.06
C GLY A 182 5.16 4.25 15.50
N LYS A 183 4.52 3.11 15.81
CA LYS A 183 4.38 2.61 17.19
C LYS A 183 5.49 1.63 17.63
N VAL A 184 6.37 1.24 16.73
CA VAL A 184 7.45 0.30 17.00
C VAL A 184 8.65 0.57 16.08
N VAL A 185 9.85 0.35 16.61
CA VAL A 185 11.11 0.36 15.86
C VAL A 185 11.63 -1.08 15.81
N TYR A 186 11.74 -1.65 14.62
CA TYR A 186 12.37 -2.96 14.44
C TYR A 186 13.86 -2.81 14.17
N LEU A 187 14.67 -3.47 14.99
CA LEU A 187 16.14 -3.46 14.88
C LEU A 187 16.64 -4.85 14.52
N ALA A 188 17.41 -4.96 13.44
CA ALA A 188 18.07 -6.18 13.01
C ALA A 188 19.40 -6.37 13.76
N SER A 189 19.43 -7.31 14.69
CA SER A 189 20.58 -7.57 15.57
C SER A 189 21.56 -8.56 14.97
N GLY A 190 22.85 -8.37 15.29
CA GLY A 190 23.92 -9.34 15.03
C GLY A 190 23.76 -10.67 15.76
N SER A 191 22.92 -10.74 16.80
CA SER A 191 22.60 -11.97 17.53
C SER A 191 21.71 -12.96 16.76
N GLY A 192 21.15 -12.56 15.60
CA GLY A 192 20.12 -13.32 14.90
C GLY A 192 18.69 -13.02 15.38
N ALA A 193 18.52 -12.10 16.31
CA ALA A 193 17.23 -11.63 16.74
C ALA A 193 16.79 -10.36 15.98
N ILE A 194 15.49 -10.13 15.94
CA ILE A 194 14.92 -8.84 15.59
C ILE A 194 14.32 -8.28 16.87
N LEU A 195 14.76 -7.09 17.27
CA LEU A 195 14.26 -6.40 18.47
C LEU A 195 13.14 -5.44 18.04
N ALA A 196 11.99 -5.56 18.66
CA ALA A 196 10.92 -4.58 18.56
C ALA A 196 11.01 -3.63 19.74
N LEU A 197 11.27 -2.35 19.49
CA LEU A 197 11.53 -1.33 20.50
C LEU A 197 10.40 -0.29 20.51
N ASP A 198 10.13 0.29 21.67
CA ASP A 198 9.26 1.44 21.80
C ASP A 198 9.96 2.69 21.24
N PRO A 199 9.35 3.45 20.32
CA PRO A 199 10.00 4.62 19.74
C PRO A 199 10.18 5.79 20.74
N SER A 200 9.52 5.78 21.91
CA SER A 200 9.59 6.87 22.88
C SER A 200 10.82 6.78 23.80
N ASP A 201 11.24 5.56 24.16
CA ASP A 201 12.34 5.33 25.12
C ASP A 201 13.32 4.24 24.67
N LEU A 202 13.10 3.64 23.48
CA LEU A 202 13.85 2.52 22.90
C LEU A 202 13.88 1.26 23.77
N ARG A 203 12.94 1.13 24.72
CA ARG A 203 12.77 -0.08 25.51
C ARG A 203 12.36 -1.25 24.62
N THR A 204 12.93 -2.43 24.87
CA THR A 204 12.55 -3.65 24.15
C THR A 204 11.14 -4.10 24.54
N LEU A 205 10.25 -4.08 23.58
CA LEU A 205 8.87 -4.57 23.71
C LEU A 205 8.79 -6.07 23.41
N ARG A 206 9.57 -6.53 22.42
CA ARG A 206 9.56 -7.93 21.98
C ARG A 206 10.87 -8.31 21.29
N VAL A 207 11.18 -9.61 21.32
CA VAL A 207 12.34 -10.20 20.62
C VAL A 207 11.83 -11.33 19.72
N LEU A 208 12.07 -11.22 18.40
CA LEU A 208 11.75 -12.25 17.42
C LEU A 208 13.01 -13.09 17.19
N ARG A 209 12.95 -14.38 17.50
CA ARG A 209 14.08 -15.31 17.40
C ARG A 209 13.83 -16.38 16.31
N GLY A 210 14.86 -16.66 15.49
CA GLY A 210 14.75 -17.68 14.45
C GLY A 210 16.00 -17.82 13.59
N HIS A 211 16.62 -16.69 13.18
CA HIS A 211 17.90 -16.76 12.48
C HIS A 211 19.01 -17.32 13.39
N THR A 212 19.88 -18.14 12.80
CA THR A 212 21.01 -18.75 13.50
C THR A 212 22.27 -17.89 13.50
N LYS A 213 22.27 -16.83 12.67
CA LYS A 213 23.30 -15.79 12.59
C LYS A 213 22.62 -14.42 12.49
N GLY A 214 23.40 -13.35 12.52
CA GLY A 214 22.88 -11.98 12.49
C GLY A 214 21.86 -11.71 11.39
N VAL A 215 20.88 -10.85 11.67
CA VAL A 215 19.87 -10.38 10.71
C VAL A 215 20.44 -9.16 10.01
N LYS A 216 20.51 -9.20 8.67
CA LYS A 216 21.13 -8.15 7.85
C LYS A 216 20.13 -7.18 7.22
N ALA A 217 18.92 -7.63 6.91
CA ALA A 217 17.93 -6.86 6.21
C ALA A 217 16.53 -7.06 6.79
N LEU A 218 15.72 -6.00 6.73
CA LEU A 218 14.31 -5.99 7.12
C LEU A 218 13.48 -5.31 6.04
N ALA A 219 12.29 -5.83 5.78
CA ALA A 219 11.26 -5.17 4.99
C ALA A 219 9.88 -5.48 5.57
N LEU A 220 8.96 -4.52 5.50
CA LEU A 220 7.59 -4.69 5.93
C LEU A 220 6.68 -4.82 4.71
N SER A 221 5.73 -5.76 4.76
CA SER A 221 4.72 -5.89 3.72
C SER A 221 3.82 -4.64 3.67
N PRO A 222 3.25 -4.34 2.52
CA PRO A 222 2.38 -3.19 2.34
C PRO A 222 1.19 -3.15 3.30
N ASP A 223 0.61 -4.29 3.61
CA ASP A 223 -0.48 -4.42 4.59
C ASP A 223 -0.04 -4.32 6.05
N GLN A 224 1.28 -4.11 6.29
CA GLN A 224 1.92 -3.97 7.60
C GLN A 224 1.74 -5.19 8.53
N ARG A 225 1.37 -6.35 7.99
CA ARG A 225 1.11 -7.58 8.78
C ARG A 225 2.24 -8.60 8.71
N THR A 226 3.13 -8.48 7.71
CA THR A 226 4.24 -9.39 7.50
C THR A 226 5.56 -8.65 7.47
N LEU A 227 6.46 -8.99 8.38
CA LEU A 227 7.85 -8.54 8.35
C LEU A 227 8.68 -9.63 7.65
N ALA A 228 9.53 -9.23 6.70
CA ALA A 228 10.55 -10.09 6.11
C ALA A 228 11.91 -9.75 6.68
N SER A 229 12.73 -10.77 6.93
CA SER A 229 14.12 -10.62 7.37
C SER A 229 15.06 -11.46 6.53
N GLY A 230 16.22 -10.90 6.18
CA GLY A 230 17.33 -11.61 5.53
C GLY A 230 18.50 -11.77 6.49
N GLY A 231 19.04 -12.99 6.60
CA GLY A 231 20.07 -13.32 7.58
C GLY A 231 21.45 -13.58 6.99
N LEU A 232 22.46 -13.47 7.85
CA LEU A 232 23.83 -13.95 7.58
C LEU A 232 23.90 -15.49 7.49
N ASP A 233 22.81 -16.19 7.83
CA ASP A 233 22.65 -17.64 7.71
C ASP A 233 22.12 -18.07 6.32
N GLY A 234 21.99 -17.15 5.38
CA GLY A 234 21.49 -17.43 4.03
C GLY A 234 19.98 -17.66 3.96
N ARG A 235 19.24 -17.37 5.03
CA ARG A 235 17.79 -17.59 5.08
C ARG A 235 17.03 -16.28 4.97
N VAL A 236 15.84 -16.36 4.41
CA VAL A 236 14.83 -15.31 4.52
C VAL A 236 13.69 -15.85 5.38
N MET A 237 13.26 -15.07 6.37
CA MET A 237 12.14 -15.46 7.24
C MET A 237 11.01 -14.45 7.15
N LEU A 238 9.78 -14.96 7.20
CA LEU A 238 8.56 -14.17 7.27
C LEU A 238 7.96 -14.27 8.67
N TRP A 239 7.55 -13.14 9.21
CA TRP A 239 7.02 -13.00 10.56
C TRP A 239 5.68 -12.28 10.53
N ARG A 240 4.71 -12.77 11.29
CA ARG A 240 3.48 -12.02 11.55
C ARG A 240 3.76 -10.97 12.61
N VAL A 241 3.43 -9.73 12.31
CA VAL A 241 3.60 -8.60 13.22
C VAL A 241 2.25 -7.93 13.51
N PRO A 242 2.03 -7.44 14.74
CA PRO A 242 3.00 -7.25 15.82
C PRO A 242 3.28 -8.49 16.69
N GLU A 243 2.64 -9.64 16.45
CA GLU A 243 2.70 -10.84 17.31
C GLU A 243 4.11 -11.45 17.39
N GLY A 244 4.95 -11.22 16.38
CA GLY A 244 6.32 -11.75 16.30
C GLY A 244 6.37 -13.26 16.01
N LEU A 245 5.30 -13.81 15.42
CA LEU A 245 5.21 -15.23 15.08
C LEU A 245 5.90 -15.50 13.74
N ARG A 246 6.82 -16.46 13.70
CA ARG A 246 7.44 -16.90 12.44
C ARG A 246 6.40 -17.63 11.60
N LEU A 247 6.15 -17.12 10.38
CA LEU A 247 5.21 -17.70 9.41
C LEU A 247 5.90 -18.75 8.53
N SER A 248 7.09 -18.42 8.01
CA SER A 248 7.82 -19.31 7.11
C SER A 248 9.32 -19.01 7.13
N THR A 249 10.10 -19.99 6.62
CA THR A 249 11.51 -19.84 6.32
C THR A 249 11.69 -20.19 4.85
N LEU A 250 12.31 -19.29 4.08
CA LEU A 250 12.53 -19.42 2.65
C LEU A 250 14.00 -19.73 2.43
N GLU A 251 14.27 -20.91 1.86
CA GLU A 251 15.62 -21.44 1.70
C GLU A 251 15.96 -21.60 0.21
N LYS A 252 16.90 -20.83 -0.27
CA LYS A 252 17.48 -20.91 -1.62
C LYS A 252 18.84 -20.25 -1.71
N HIS A 253 19.05 -19.17 -0.93
CA HIS A 253 20.33 -18.48 -0.91
C HIS A 253 21.42 -19.35 -0.31
N THR A 254 22.61 -19.27 -0.88
CA THR A 254 23.80 -20.02 -0.43
C THR A 254 24.80 -19.17 0.32
N ASP A 255 24.61 -17.85 0.32
CA ASP A 255 25.44 -16.87 1.03
C ASP A 255 24.53 -15.86 1.74
N VAL A 256 25.11 -14.91 2.40
CA VAL A 256 24.47 -13.85 3.19
C VAL A 256 23.38 -13.13 2.39
N VAL A 257 22.15 -13.13 2.90
CA VAL A 257 21.05 -12.32 2.34
C VAL A 257 21.28 -10.87 2.73
N ARG A 258 21.52 -10.02 1.74
CA ARG A 258 21.92 -8.63 1.92
C ARG A 258 20.76 -7.64 1.98
N ALA A 259 19.75 -7.88 1.17
CA ALA A 259 18.57 -7.05 1.12
C ALA A 259 17.33 -7.88 0.80
N VAL A 260 16.18 -7.40 1.28
CA VAL A 260 14.84 -7.93 1.00
C VAL A 260 13.91 -6.77 0.71
N ALA A 261 12.96 -6.95 -0.21
CA ALA A 261 11.96 -5.93 -0.55
C ALA A 261 10.64 -6.60 -0.95
N PHE A 262 9.53 -6.12 -0.43
CA PHE A 262 8.20 -6.54 -0.89
C PHE A 262 7.82 -5.81 -2.17
N SER A 263 7.09 -6.49 -3.05
CA SER A 263 6.36 -5.83 -4.13
C SER A 263 5.25 -4.94 -3.56
N PRO A 264 4.87 -3.85 -4.23
CA PRO A 264 3.84 -2.93 -3.72
C PRO A 264 2.48 -3.59 -3.46
N ASP A 265 2.16 -4.66 -4.19
CA ASP A 265 0.94 -5.44 -4.00
C ASP A 265 1.06 -6.51 -2.88
N GLY A 266 2.22 -6.62 -2.24
CA GLY A 266 2.51 -7.58 -1.18
C GLY A 266 2.57 -9.05 -1.61
N ARG A 267 2.38 -9.36 -2.91
CA ARG A 267 2.36 -10.74 -3.41
C ARG A 267 3.73 -11.36 -3.51
N PHE A 268 4.74 -10.56 -3.83
CA PHE A 268 6.11 -11.01 -4.02
C PHE A 268 7.05 -10.40 -2.99
N LEU A 269 8.07 -11.17 -2.68
CA LEU A 269 9.24 -10.70 -1.95
C LEU A 269 10.46 -10.94 -2.83
N ALA A 270 11.25 -9.91 -3.08
CA ALA A 270 12.58 -10.04 -3.67
C ALA A 270 13.62 -10.12 -2.56
N SER A 271 14.61 -11.00 -2.74
CA SER A 271 15.77 -11.10 -1.87
C SER A 271 17.05 -11.26 -2.68
N VAL A 272 18.15 -10.68 -2.22
CA VAL A 272 19.45 -10.72 -2.89
C VAL A 272 20.54 -11.14 -1.93
N ASP A 273 21.55 -11.87 -2.43
CA ASP A 273 22.66 -12.35 -1.63
C ASP A 273 24.03 -11.94 -2.14
N LYS A 274 25.03 -12.21 -1.33
CA LYS A 274 26.44 -11.94 -1.62
C LYS A 274 27.00 -12.86 -2.73
N ALA A 275 26.35 -13.98 -3.05
CA ALA A 275 26.74 -14.83 -4.17
C ALA A 275 26.24 -14.32 -5.53
N GLY A 276 25.46 -13.21 -5.57
CA GLY A 276 24.92 -12.65 -6.80
C GLY A 276 23.57 -13.23 -7.21
N LEU A 277 22.88 -13.93 -6.29
CA LEU A 277 21.57 -14.50 -6.56
C LEU A 277 20.46 -13.54 -6.14
N LEU A 278 19.54 -13.25 -7.06
CA LEU A 278 18.26 -12.60 -6.78
C LEU A 278 17.16 -13.65 -6.84
N CYS A 279 16.41 -13.78 -5.76
CA CYS A 279 15.25 -14.67 -5.65
C CYS A 279 13.97 -13.85 -5.56
N LEU A 280 12.95 -14.29 -6.27
CA LEU A 280 11.59 -13.75 -6.20
C LEU A 280 10.66 -14.82 -5.64
N TRP A 281 10.02 -14.52 -4.53
CA TRP A 281 9.18 -15.43 -3.76
C TRP A 281 7.73 -14.99 -3.79
N ASN A 282 6.82 -15.96 -3.86
CA ASN A 282 5.40 -15.70 -3.60
C ASN A 282 5.17 -15.71 -2.08
N VAL A 283 4.72 -14.58 -1.55
CA VAL A 283 4.60 -14.37 -0.09
C VAL A 283 3.55 -15.29 0.54
N ALA A 284 2.41 -15.47 -0.13
CA ALA A 284 1.30 -16.25 0.40
C ALA A 284 1.61 -17.76 0.48
N SER A 285 2.33 -18.29 -0.51
CA SER A 285 2.68 -19.72 -0.58
C SER A 285 4.07 -20.04 -0.06
N GLY A 286 4.94 -19.05 0.11
CA GLY A 286 6.36 -19.22 0.42
C GLY A 286 7.16 -19.87 -0.72
N ARG A 287 6.59 -20.02 -1.93
CA ARG A 287 7.25 -20.65 -3.07
C ARG A 287 8.20 -19.71 -3.79
N LEU A 288 9.29 -20.28 -4.27
CA LEU A 288 10.24 -19.60 -5.17
C LEU A 288 9.63 -19.55 -6.58
N GLU A 289 9.38 -18.33 -7.08
CA GLU A 289 8.82 -18.10 -8.42
C GLU A 289 9.91 -17.93 -9.48
N LYS A 290 10.98 -17.24 -9.15
CA LYS A 290 12.06 -16.92 -10.09
C LYS A 290 13.40 -16.78 -9.39
N THR A 291 14.46 -17.14 -10.10
CA THR A 291 15.84 -16.80 -9.73
C THR A 291 16.54 -16.10 -10.88
N LEU A 292 17.32 -15.08 -10.55
CA LEU A 292 18.24 -14.43 -11.48
C LEU A 292 19.64 -14.50 -10.88
N SER A 293 20.58 -15.10 -11.61
CA SER A 293 21.98 -15.15 -11.21
C SER A 293 22.71 -14.01 -11.92
N LEU A 294 23.35 -13.14 -11.14
CA LEU A 294 24.18 -12.04 -11.62
C LEU A 294 25.65 -12.37 -11.36
N GLU A 295 26.53 -11.82 -12.17
CA GLU A 295 27.97 -12.15 -12.14
C GLU A 295 28.73 -11.51 -10.97
N ALA A 296 28.06 -10.71 -10.14
CA ALA A 296 28.66 -9.99 -9.04
C ALA A 296 27.78 -10.02 -7.78
N PRO A 297 28.38 -9.95 -6.58
CA PRO A 297 27.67 -9.82 -5.32
C PRO A 297 26.62 -8.71 -5.34
N LEU A 298 25.41 -8.99 -4.80
CA LEU A 298 24.32 -8.06 -4.71
C LEU A 298 24.20 -7.50 -3.28
N TRP A 299 23.90 -6.19 -3.19
CA TRP A 299 23.84 -5.47 -1.93
C TRP A 299 22.48 -4.85 -1.63
N SER A 300 21.72 -4.53 -2.66
CA SER A 300 20.46 -3.81 -2.55
C SER A 300 19.45 -4.27 -3.58
N VAL A 301 18.16 -4.20 -3.24
CA VAL A 301 17.03 -4.52 -4.11
C VAL A 301 15.83 -3.65 -3.75
N ALA A 302 15.09 -3.18 -4.74
CA ALA A 302 13.83 -2.47 -4.52
C ALA A 302 12.88 -2.68 -5.70
N PHE A 303 11.57 -2.71 -5.40
CA PHE A 303 10.51 -2.56 -6.37
C PHE A 303 10.17 -1.08 -6.55
N SER A 304 9.83 -0.68 -7.76
CA SER A 304 9.21 0.64 -7.96
C SER A 304 7.82 0.67 -7.32
N PRO A 305 7.37 1.80 -6.73
CA PRO A 305 6.05 1.92 -6.13
C PRO A 305 4.89 1.53 -7.05
N ASN A 306 5.01 1.79 -8.36
CA ASN A 306 4.01 1.36 -9.35
C ASN A 306 4.11 -0.14 -9.74
N GLY A 307 5.00 -0.91 -9.11
CA GLY A 307 5.15 -2.34 -9.33
C GLY A 307 5.67 -2.76 -10.71
N GLN A 308 6.06 -1.81 -11.58
CA GLN A 308 6.48 -2.13 -12.94
C GLN A 308 7.95 -2.54 -13.05
N TYR A 309 8.78 -2.10 -12.09
CA TYR A 309 10.22 -2.28 -12.14
C TYR A 309 10.76 -2.92 -10.87
N LEU A 310 11.76 -3.77 -11.04
CA LEU A 310 12.62 -4.31 -9.99
C LEU A 310 14.03 -3.84 -10.28
N VAL A 311 14.73 -3.32 -9.27
CA VAL A 311 16.12 -2.86 -9.39
C VAL A 311 16.98 -3.61 -8.38
N ALA A 312 18.15 -4.05 -8.80
CA ALA A 312 19.19 -4.56 -7.91
C ALA A 312 20.52 -3.84 -8.14
N GLY A 313 21.17 -3.49 -7.03
CA GLY A 313 22.50 -2.92 -6.98
C GLY A 313 23.52 -3.89 -6.39
N GLY A 314 24.75 -3.84 -6.91
CA GLY A 314 25.78 -4.80 -6.52
C GLY A 314 27.19 -4.23 -6.55
N GLN A 315 28.17 -5.12 -6.48
CA GLN A 315 29.60 -4.82 -6.49
C GLN A 315 30.04 -4.21 -7.84
N GLY A 316 31.06 -3.38 -7.81
CA GLY A 316 31.68 -2.82 -9.02
C GLY A 316 30.83 -1.79 -9.76
N GLY A 317 29.80 -1.24 -9.12
CA GLY A 317 28.86 -0.30 -9.75
C GLY A 317 27.69 -0.98 -10.45
N LEU A 318 27.58 -2.33 -10.35
CA LEU A 318 26.46 -3.07 -10.93
C LEU A 318 25.12 -2.47 -10.49
N LEU A 319 24.30 -2.08 -11.45
CA LEU A 319 22.94 -1.58 -11.24
C LEU A 319 22.08 -2.02 -12.41
N ARG A 320 21.15 -2.95 -12.17
CA ARG A 320 20.25 -3.49 -13.19
C ARG A 320 18.81 -3.25 -12.85
N MET A 321 18.03 -2.88 -13.84
CA MET A 321 16.59 -2.66 -13.75
C MET A 321 15.86 -3.59 -14.72
N TRP A 322 14.90 -4.36 -14.19
CA TRP A 322 14.03 -5.26 -14.94
C TRP A 322 12.60 -4.70 -14.97
N ARG A 323 11.95 -4.91 -16.07
CA ARG A 323 10.48 -4.83 -16.08
C ARG A 323 9.91 -6.14 -15.51
N ILE A 324 8.97 -6.05 -14.59
CA ILE A 324 8.40 -7.22 -13.90
C ILE A 324 7.67 -8.15 -14.88
N ASP A 325 6.97 -7.59 -15.88
CA ASP A 325 6.29 -8.35 -16.93
C ASP A 325 7.24 -9.21 -17.78
N GLN A 326 8.50 -8.81 -17.91
CA GLN A 326 9.53 -9.52 -18.66
C GLN A 326 10.22 -10.64 -17.84
N LEU A 327 10.00 -10.66 -16.53
CA LEU A 327 10.58 -11.70 -15.68
C LEU A 327 9.85 -13.06 -15.77
N GLY A 328 8.76 -13.13 -16.57
CA GLY A 328 7.92 -14.33 -16.68
C GLY A 328 7.15 -14.66 -15.40
N VAL A 329 7.25 -13.81 -14.40
CA VAL A 329 6.32 -13.70 -13.30
C VAL A 329 5.18 -12.91 -13.91
N ARG A 330 3.97 -13.43 -13.89
CA ARG A 330 2.84 -12.63 -14.35
C ARG A 330 2.90 -11.35 -13.53
N PRO A 331 3.21 -10.17 -14.12
CA PRO A 331 2.95 -8.96 -13.41
C PRO A 331 1.50 -9.09 -13.01
N VAL A 332 1.16 -8.79 -11.80
CA VAL A 332 -0.06 -8.03 -11.68
C VAL A 332 0.19 -6.89 -12.65
N GLN A 333 -0.59 -6.80 -13.70
CA GLN A 333 -0.87 -5.49 -14.20
C GLN A 333 -1.40 -4.75 -12.97
N LEU A 334 -0.49 -4.13 -12.22
CA LEU A 334 -0.79 -2.87 -11.62
C LEU A 334 -1.09 -2.02 -12.85
N ILE A 335 -2.32 -2.16 -13.30
CA ILE A 335 -2.95 -1.16 -14.11
C ILE A 335 -2.59 0.12 -13.37
N ALA A 336 -2.20 1.14 -14.07
CA ALA A 336 -1.85 2.45 -13.51
C ALA A 336 -2.99 3.09 -12.67
N GLU A 337 -3.88 2.30 -12.14
CA GLU A 337 -5.09 2.58 -11.39
C GLU A 337 -5.18 1.85 -10.04
N THR A 338 -4.22 0.98 -9.66
CA THR A 338 -4.16 0.44 -8.29
C THR A 338 -3.24 1.25 -7.38
N ASP A 339 -3.12 2.55 -7.64
CA ASP A 339 -2.56 3.52 -6.69
C ASP A 339 -3.37 3.62 -5.39
N SER A 340 -4.48 2.91 -5.25
CA SER A 340 -5.36 3.00 -4.09
C SER A 340 -4.78 2.42 -2.79
N LEU A 341 -3.71 1.59 -2.87
CA LEU A 341 -3.10 0.98 -1.67
C LEU A 341 -1.81 1.65 -1.19
N TYR A 342 -1.21 2.57 -1.96
CA TYR A 342 0.08 3.20 -1.64
C TYR A 342 0.10 4.72 -1.70
N LEU A 343 -1.04 5.30 -1.79
CA LEU A 343 -1.17 6.73 -1.65
C LEU A 343 -1.01 7.10 -0.17
N PRO A 344 -0.34 8.21 0.16
CA PRO A 344 -0.27 8.64 1.55
C PRO A 344 -1.68 8.65 2.12
N PRO A 345 -1.88 8.13 3.35
CA PRO A 345 -3.20 8.10 3.95
C PRO A 345 -3.77 9.52 3.95
N THR A 346 -4.99 9.65 3.48
CA THR A 346 -5.70 10.92 3.48
C THR A 346 -6.06 11.33 4.90
N ASP A 347 -6.55 12.54 5.07
CA ASP A 347 -7.00 13.01 6.37
C ASP A 347 -8.08 12.11 7.00
N VAL A 348 -8.89 11.41 6.20
CA VAL A 348 -9.89 10.44 6.69
C VAL A 348 -9.29 9.10 7.08
N GLU A 349 -8.15 8.69 6.53
CA GLU A 349 -7.47 7.44 6.86
C GLU A 349 -6.46 7.61 8.00
N ASN A 350 -5.96 8.84 8.21
CA ASN A 350 -5.03 9.17 9.29
C ASN A 350 -5.75 9.30 10.62
N ASN A 351 -5.19 8.71 11.68
CA ASN A 351 -5.69 8.88 13.06
C ASN A 351 -7.19 8.59 13.20
N VAL A 352 -7.66 7.48 12.63
CA VAL A 352 -9.05 7.04 12.81
C VAL A 352 -9.33 6.84 14.30
N PRO A 353 -10.33 7.52 14.88
CA PRO A 353 -10.56 7.47 16.33
C PRO A 353 -10.97 6.07 16.81
N GLN A 354 -10.44 5.65 17.95
CA GLN A 354 -10.84 4.42 18.64
C GLN A 354 -11.80 4.75 19.79
N CYS A 355 -13.03 5.07 19.46
CA CYS A 355 -13.99 5.60 20.45
C CYS A 355 -14.97 4.57 20.99
N ARG A 356 -15.01 3.36 20.47
CA ARG A 356 -16.00 2.35 20.87
C ARG A 356 -15.39 1.00 21.17
N THR A 357 -15.90 0.38 22.24
CA THR A 357 -15.68 -1.04 22.53
C THR A 357 -16.37 -1.90 21.46
N PRO A 358 -15.77 -3.01 21.02
CA PRO A 358 -16.38 -3.90 20.04
C PRO A 358 -17.75 -4.43 20.52
N LYS A 359 -18.76 -4.32 19.68
CA LYS A 359 -20.11 -4.86 19.94
C LYS A 359 -20.22 -6.26 19.34
N PRO A 360 -20.43 -7.32 20.13
CA PRO A 360 -20.30 -8.71 19.68
C PRO A 360 -21.28 -9.10 18.57
N TYR A 361 -22.41 -8.42 18.46
CA TYR A 361 -23.45 -8.67 17.46
C TYR A 361 -23.42 -7.69 16.28
N ARG A 362 -22.34 -6.92 16.10
CA ARG A 362 -22.13 -6.13 14.89
C ARG A 362 -21.35 -6.95 13.86
N TYR A 363 -21.82 -6.89 12.62
CA TYR A 363 -21.26 -7.57 11.47
C TYR A 363 -21.05 -6.59 10.33
N ALA A 364 -20.05 -6.82 9.48
CA ALA A 364 -19.85 -6.04 8.27
C ALA A 364 -19.57 -6.94 7.07
N PHE A 365 -20.19 -6.60 5.93
CA PHE A 365 -19.90 -7.18 4.62
C PHE A 365 -19.47 -6.06 3.71
N ILE A 366 -18.21 -6.05 3.33
CA ILE A 366 -17.55 -4.91 2.67
C ILE A 366 -16.95 -5.37 1.36
N VAL A 367 -17.36 -4.74 0.26
CA VAL A 367 -16.90 -5.06 -1.10
C VAL A 367 -16.36 -3.81 -1.77
N GLY A 368 -15.16 -3.90 -2.34
CA GLY A 368 -14.57 -2.91 -3.23
C GLY A 368 -14.24 -3.55 -4.58
N ASN A 369 -15.01 -3.23 -5.60
CA ASN A 369 -14.84 -3.73 -6.97
C ASN A 369 -14.35 -2.60 -7.87
N GLU A 370 -13.07 -2.60 -8.17
CA GLU A 370 -12.35 -1.57 -8.90
C GLU A 370 -11.92 -2.05 -10.30
N ASP A 371 -11.26 -3.20 -10.37
CA ASP A 371 -10.62 -3.71 -11.58
C ASP A 371 -11.54 -4.67 -12.35
N TYR A 372 -12.37 -4.13 -13.20
CA TYR A 372 -13.22 -4.92 -14.11
C TYR A 372 -12.49 -5.37 -15.38
N LYS A 373 -11.51 -4.57 -15.83
CA LYS A 373 -10.77 -4.83 -17.07
C LYS A 373 -9.97 -6.14 -17.01
N SER A 374 -9.35 -6.46 -15.89
CA SER A 374 -8.57 -7.69 -15.73
C SER A 374 -9.42 -8.97 -15.76
N TYR A 375 -10.72 -8.85 -15.47
CA TYR A 375 -11.66 -9.98 -15.47
C TYR A 375 -12.50 -10.06 -16.74
N GLN A 376 -12.63 -8.95 -17.46
CA GLN A 376 -13.50 -8.84 -18.65
C GLN A 376 -12.73 -8.24 -19.82
N PRO A 377 -12.28 -9.07 -20.80
CA PRO A 377 -11.48 -8.60 -21.94
C PRO A 377 -12.15 -7.50 -22.78
N ALA A 378 -13.49 -7.47 -22.81
CA ALA A 378 -14.28 -6.47 -23.54
C ALA A 378 -14.29 -5.08 -22.87
N PHE A 379 -13.85 -4.98 -21.60
CA PHE A 379 -13.79 -3.70 -20.91
C PHE A 379 -12.51 -2.94 -21.28
N THR A 380 -12.61 -1.61 -21.27
CA THR A 380 -11.44 -0.71 -21.34
C THR A 380 -10.97 -0.36 -19.92
N PRO A 381 -9.73 0.09 -19.71
CA PRO A 381 -9.28 0.60 -18.40
C PRO A 381 -10.15 1.75 -17.87
N ALA A 382 -10.73 2.56 -18.76
CA ALA A 382 -11.64 3.64 -18.38
C ALA A 382 -12.97 3.15 -17.77
N MET A 383 -13.27 1.86 -17.86
CA MET A 383 -14.44 1.23 -17.23
C MET A 383 -14.16 0.69 -15.82
N ASN A 384 -12.92 0.78 -15.32
CA ASN A 384 -12.61 0.50 -13.91
C ASN A 384 -13.22 1.58 -13.02
N VAL A 385 -13.52 1.25 -11.76
CA VAL A 385 -14.10 2.20 -10.79
C VAL A 385 -12.99 2.72 -9.87
N PRO A 386 -12.42 3.91 -10.14
CA PRO A 386 -11.29 4.42 -9.37
C PRO A 386 -11.58 4.49 -7.87
N TYR A 387 -10.61 4.02 -7.08
CA TYR A 387 -10.60 4.07 -5.61
C TYR A 387 -11.62 3.18 -4.91
N ALA A 388 -12.37 2.31 -5.60
CA ALA A 388 -13.39 1.48 -4.96
C ALA A 388 -12.79 0.49 -3.93
N VAL A 389 -11.62 -0.06 -4.20
CA VAL A 389 -10.89 -0.94 -3.26
C VAL A 389 -10.38 -0.15 -2.06
N ARG A 390 -9.84 1.05 -2.28
CA ARG A 390 -9.40 1.95 -1.22
C ARG A 390 -10.55 2.39 -0.31
N ASP A 391 -11.66 2.78 -0.91
CA ASP A 391 -12.90 3.16 -0.20
C ASP A 391 -13.38 2.04 0.72
N ALA A 392 -13.42 0.82 0.20
CA ALA A 392 -13.80 -0.36 0.97
C ALA A 392 -12.82 -0.65 2.11
N TYR A 393 -11.52 -0.48 1.87
CA TYR A 393 -10.51 -0.65 2.92
C TYR A 393 -10.62 0.42 4.01
N ALA A 394 -10.78 1.69 3.63
CA ALA A 394 -10.99 2.77 4.57
C ALA A 394 -12.26 2.55 5.38
N PHE A 395 -13.38 2.18 4.74
CA PHE A 395 -14.62 1.85 5.44
C PHE A 395 -14.45 0.68 6.41
N LYS A 396 -13.64 -0.33 6.08
CA LYS A 396 -13.31 -1.44 6.98
C LYS A 396 -12.64 -0.94 8.27
N MET A 397 -11.67 -0.01 8.17
CA MET A 397 -11.03 0.58 9.36
C MET A 397 -12.06 1.30 10.25
N TYR A 398 -13.00 2.03 9.65
CA TYR A 398 -14.07 2.70 10.39
C TYR A 398 -15.08 1.71 10.99
N ALA A 399 -15.38 0.63 10.30
CA ALA A 399 -16.22 -0.44 10.83
C ALA A 399 -15.63 -1.03 12.12
N GLU A 400 -14.32 -1.29 12.14
CA GLU A 400 -13.61 -1.79 13.31
C GLU A 400 -13.50 -0.75 14.44
N GLN A 401 -13.01 0.45 14.13
CA GLN A 401 -12.55 1.42 15.14
C GLN A 401 -13.66 2.38 15.60
N VAL A 402 -14.55 2.77 14.70
CA VAL A 402 -15.61 3.77 14.95
C VAL A 402 -16.96 3.09 15.16
N LEU A 403 -17.33 2.14 14.31
CA LEU A 403 -18.61 1.45 14.43
C LEU A 403 -18.55 0.26 15.41
N GLY A 404 -17.38 -0.14 15.87
CA GLY A 404 -17.21 -1.19 16.87
C GLY A 404 -17.57 -2.59 16.36
N VAL A 405 -17.39 -2.88 15.08
CA VAL A 405 -17.54 -4.22 14.51
C VAL A 405 -16.30 -5.05 14.87
N PRO A 406 -16.43 -6.20 15.54
CA PRO A 406 -15.29 -7.07 15.80
C PRO A 406 -14.63 -7.53 14.49
N SER A 407 -13.30 -7.54 14.40
CA SER A 407 -12.56 -7.92 13.16
C SER A 407 -12.96 -9.30 12.63
N ARG A 408 -13.27 -10.25 13.53
CA ARG A 408 -13.77 -11.60 13.18
C ARG A 408 -15.15 -11.62 12.52
N ASN A 409 -15.94 -10.53 12.68
CA ASN A 409 -17.29 -10.38 12.13
C ASN A 409 -17.28 -9.56 10.82
N ILE A 410 -16.11 -9.27 10.26
CA ILE A 410 -15.97 -8.52 9.02
C ILE A 410 -15.62 -9.46 7.88
N VAL A 411 -16.47 -9.48 6.86
CA VAL A 411 -16.17 -10.01 5.54
C VAL A 411 -15.68 -8.86 4.69
N PHE A 412 -14.46 -8.98 4.14
CA PHE A 412 -13.85 -7.97 3.30
C PHE A 412 -13.41 -8.57 1.96
N LEU A 413 -13.95 -8.06 0.87
CA LEU A 413 -13.73 -8.55 -0.49
C LEU A 413 -13.21 -7.43 -1.38
N GLN A 414 -12.18 -7.75 -2.16
CA GLN A 414 -11.57 -6.86 -3.15
C GLN A 414 -11.65 -7.50 -4.52
N ASN A 415 -12.12 -6.75 -5.52
CA ASN A 415 -12.28 -7.24 -6.88
C ASN A 415 -12.94 -8.62 -6.92
N ALA A 416 -14.11 -8.69 -6.29
CA ALA A 416 -14.77 -9.94 -6.00
C ALA A 416 -15.58 -10.45 -7.20
N THR A 417 -15.40 -11.72 -7.51
CA THR A 417 -16.22 -12.44 -8.47
C THR A 417 -17.61 -12.74 -7.91
N SER A 418 -18.55 -13.02 -8.80
CA SER A 418 -19.92 -13.42 -8.44
C SER A 418 -19.95 -14.61 -7.46
N ALA A 419 -19.13 -15.62 -7.73
CA ALA A 419 -19.03 -16.80 -6.88
C ALA A 419 -18.49 -16.47 -5.47
N GLN A 420 -17.50 -15.57 -5.37
CA GLN A 420 -16.96 -15.13 -4.08
C GLN A 420 -17.99 -14.33 -3.29
N MET A 421 -18.64 -13.34 -3.90
CA MET A 421 -19.65 -12.52 -3.22
C MET A 421 -20.82 -13.38 -2.73
N ARG A 422 -21.31 -14.32 -3.55
CA ARG A 422 -22.42 -15.22 -3.19
C ARG A 422 -22.05 -16.10 -2.00
N ARG A 423 -20.91 -16.78 -2.07
CA ARG A 423 -20.43 -17.67 -1.02
C ARG A 423 -20.26 -16.95 0.33
N GLU A 424 -19.65 -15.78 0.32
CA GLU A 424 -19.40 -15.07 1.57
C GLU A 424 -20.68 -14.39 2.12
N LEU A 425 -21.62 -13.97 1.25
CA LEU A 425 -22.93 -13.49 1.67
C LEU A 425 -23.74 -14.62 2.32
N ASP A 426 -23.73 -15.82 1.72
CA ASP A 426 -24.42 -17.00 2.28
C ASP A 426 -23.86 -17.36 3.66
N LYS A 427 -22.53 -17.32 3.82
CA LYS A 427 -21.90 -17.53 5.15
C LYS A 427 -22.32 -16.47 6.16
N LEU A 428 -22.36 -15.18 5.76
CA LEU A 428 -22.82 -14.13 6.67
C LEU A 428 -24.24 -14.41 7.14
N LEU A 429 -25.15 -14.75 6.23
CA LEU A 429 -26.56 -15.03 6.58
C LEU A 429 -26.68 -16.17 7.59
N LEU A 430 -25.90 -17.25 7.42
CA LEU A 430 -25.85 -18.36 8.39
C LEU A 430 -25.32 -17.90 9.77
N LEU A 431 -24.40 -16.94 9.83
CA LEU A 431 -23.91 -16.39 11.10
C LEU A 431 -24.92 -15.46 11.80
N LEU A 432 -25.88 -14.91 11.06
CA LEU A 432 -26.91 -14.04 11.62
C LEU A 432 -28.07 -14.81 12.28
N GLU A 433 -28.43 -15.98 11.78
CA GLU A 433 -29.53 -16.79 12.31
C GLU A 433 -29.46 -17.02 13.84
N PRO A 434 -28.32 -17.43 14.43
CA PRO A 434 -28.24 -17.68 15.87
C PRO A 434 -28.28 -16.42 16.73
N THR A 435 -28.22 -15.24 16.15
CA THR A 435 -28.20 -13.96 16.90
C THR A 435 -29.57 -13.56 17.44
N ARG A 436 -30.65 -14.21 17.00
CA ARG A 436 -32.05 -14.05 17.48
C ARG A 436 -32.47 -12.56 17.52
N GLY A 437 -32.27 -11.84 16.43
CA GLY A 437 -32.69 -10.45 16.32
C GLY A 437 -31.82 -9.44 17.08
N LYS A 438 -30.60 -9.81 17.46
CA LYS A 438 -29.64 -8.87 18.10
C LYS A 438 -28.60 -8.31 17.13
N ALA A 439 -28.46 -8.90 15.93
CA ALA A 439 -27.45 -8.51 14.97
C ALA A 439 -27.73 -7.13 14.35
N GLU A 440 -26.69 -6.35 14.22
CA GLU A 440 -26.65 -5.14 13.41
C GLU A 440 -25.62 -5.34 12.28
N VAL A 441 -26.04 -5.16 11.02
CA VAL A 441 -25.26 -5.49 9.84
C VAL A 441 -24.94 -4.23 9.07
N PHE A 442 -23.66 -4.02 8.72
CA PHE A 442 -23.19 -2.98 7.81
C PHE A 442 -22.81 -3.63 6.49
N PHE A 443 -23.59 -3.42 5.45
CA PHE A 443 -23.29 -3.82 4.09
C PHE A 443 -22.74 -2.61 3.33
N TYR A 444 -21.48 -2.65 2.94
CA TYR A 444 -20.82 -1.60 2.17
C TYR A 444 -20.41 -2.16 0.80
N TYR A 445 -20.73 -1.42 -0.25
CA TYR A 445 -20.33 -1.75 -1.60
C TYR A 445 -19.83 -0.51 -2.34
N ALA A 446 -18.62 -0.56 -2.87
CA ALA A 446 -18.07 0.39 -3.83
C ALA A 446 -17.76 -0.34 -5.15
N GLY A 447 -18.28 0.17 -6.27
CA GLY A 447 -18.14 -0.49 -7.56
C GLY A 447 -19.22 -0.09 -8.56
N HIS A 448 -19.34 -0.82 -9.68
CA HIS A 448 -20.41 -0.57 -10.63
C HIS A 448 -21.79 -0.98 -10.10
N GLY A 449 -22.74 -0.04 -10.25
CA GLY A 449 -24.17 -0.32 -10.19
C GLY A 449 -24.76 -0.16 -11.59
N VAL A 450 -25.60 -1.09 -12.01
CA VAL A 450 -26.15 -1.12 -13.38
C VAL A 450 -27.66 -1.35 -13.32
N PRO A 451 -28.49 -0.53 -14.01
CA PRO A 451 -29.91 -0.80 -14.17
C PRO A 451 -30.12 -1.86 -15.27
N HIS A 452 -31.02 -2.79 -15.03
CA HIS A 452 -31.40 -3.76 -16.05
C HIS A 452 -32.13 -3.06 -17.21
N PRO A 453 -31.76 -3.31 -18.47
CA PRO A 453 -32.30 -2.56 -19.61
C PRO A 453 -33.82 -2.64 -19.78
N GLN A 454 -34.43 -3.78 -19.47
CA GLN A 454 -35.87 -4.02 -19.65
C GLN A 454 -36.64 -3.78 -18.34
N THR A 455 -36.16 -4.32 -17.20
CA THR A 455 -36.91 -4.27 -15.93
C THR A 455 -36.65 -2.99 -15.14
N GLN A 456 -35.55 -2.27 -15.44
CA GLN A 456 -35.07 -1.09 -14.74
C GLN A 456 -34.68 -1.36 -13.26
N GLU A 457 -34.54 -2.60 -12.87
CA GLU A 457 -34.08 -2.98 -11.55
C GLU A 457 -32.58 -2.74 -11.40
N SER A 458 -32.14 -2.35 -10.20
CA SER A 458 -30.74 -2.06 -9.90
C SER A 458 -29.95 -3.32 -9.57
N TYR A 459 -28.77 -3.47 -10.13
CA TYR A 459 -27.85 -4.57 -9.90
C TYR A 459 -26.49 -4.07 -9.42
N LEU A 460 -25.88 -4.77 -8.47
CA LEU A 460 -24.47 -4.66 -8.10
C LEU A 460 -23.66 -5.59 -8.99
N LEU A 461 -22.60 -5.09 -9.61
CA LEU A 461 -21.83 -5.83 -10.62
C LEU A 461 -20.54 -6.40 -10.01
N PRO A 462 -20.40 -7.75 -9.89
CA PRO A 462 -19.10 -8.39 -9.62
C PRO A 462 -18.14 -8.16 -10.79
N VAL A 463 -16.83 -8.26 -10.53
CA VAL A 463 -15.81 -7.93 -11.55
C VAL A 463 -15.82 -8.88 -12.76
N ASP A 464 -16.34 -10.10 -12.62
CA ASP A 464 -16.40 -11.14 -13.65
C ASP A 464 -17.75 -11.19 -14.41
N VAL A 465 -18.70 -10.30 -14.09
CA VAL A 465 -20.04 -10.30 -14.71
C VAL A 465 -20.20 -9.14 -15.68
N SER A 466 -20.62 -9.45 -16.89
CA SER A 466 -20.88 -8.46 -17.95
C SER A 466 -22.18 -7.69 -17.69
N PRO A 467 -22.21 -6.37 -17.91
CA PRO A 467 -23.44 -5.57 -17.88
C PRO A 467 -24.52 -6.00 -18.89
N ASN A 468 -24.12 -6.75 -19.91
CA ASN A 468 -25.03 -7.29 -20.92
C ASN A 468 -25.63 -8.65 -20.54
N ALA A 469 -25.16 -9.26 -19.44
CA ALA A 469 -25.55 -10.58 -18.97
C ALA A 469 -25.73 -10.56 -17.44
N LEU A 470 -26.54 -9.64 -16.94
CA LEU A 470 -26.73 -9.41 -15.50
C LEU A 470 -27.30 -10.65 -14.78
N GLU A 471 -28.11 -11.44 -15.49
CA GLU A 471 -28.71 -12.65 -14.94
C GLU A 471 -27.68 -13.76 -14.69
N ASP A 472 -26.53 -13.73 -15.33
CA ASP A 472 -25.46 -14.73 -15.20
C ASP A 472 -24.64 -14.60 -13.89
N GLY A 473 -24.99 -13.66 -13.02
CA GLY A 473 -24.28 -13.57 -11.74
C GLY A 473 -24.25 -12.21 -11.07
N ALA A 474 -24.86 -11.17 -11.63
CA ALA A 474 -25.00 -9.89 -10.95
C ALA A 474 -25.99 -10.02 -9.76
N PHE A 475 -25.85 -9.12 -8.79
CA PHE A 475 -26.67 -9.14 -7.59
C PHE A 475 -27.78 -8.10 -7.71
N ARG A 476 -29.03 -8.56 -7.88
CA ARG A 476 -30.18 -7.67 -7.84
C ARG A 476 -30.25 -7.02 -6.45
N LEU A 477 -30.30 -5.70 -6.40
CA LEU A 477 -30.22 -4.94 -5.14
C LEU A 477 -31.40 -5.26 -4.21
N SER A 478 -32.62 -5.43 -4.77
CA SER A 478 -33.80 -5.84 -3.98
C SER A 478 -33.65 -7.22 -3.34
N ASP A 479 -32.99 -8.16 -4.03
CA ASP A 479 -32.78 -9.52 -3.51
C ASP A 479 -31.75 -9.51 -2.37
N VAL A 480 -30.65 -8.74 -2.53
CA VAL A 480 -29.65 -8.58 -1.46
C VAL A 480 -30.29 -7.93 -0.23
N ALA A 481 -31.04 -6.83 -0.43
CA ALA A 481 -31.76 -6.14 0.63
C ALA A 481 -32.77 -7.06 1.32
N GLY A 482 -33.55 -7.83 0.54
CA GLY A 482 -34.55 -8.77 1.04
C GLY A 482 -33.92 -9.90 1.86
N ARG A 483 -32.84 -10.52 1.36
CA ARG A 483 -32.10 -11.59 2.08
C ARG A 483 -31.52 -11.09 3.41
N LEU A 484 -30.90 -9.91 3.40
CA LEU A 484 -30.37 -9.30 4.61
C LEU A 484 -31.48 -8.88 5.57
N GLY A 485 -32.57 -8.29 5.07
CA GLY A 485 -33.71 -7.88 5.90
C GLY A 485 -34.49 -9.05 6.51
N GLN A 486 -34.47 -10.22 5.87
CA GLN A 486 -35.12 -11.47 6.38
C GLN A 486 -34.18 -12.35 7.19
N SER A 487 -32.91 -11.96 7.34
CA SER A 487 -31.88 -12.73 8.06
C SER A 487 -32.07 -12.81 9.57
N GLY A 488 -33.10 -12.15 10.10
CA GLY A 488 -33.31 -12.02 11.55
C GLY A 488 -32.41 -10.99 12.21
N ALA A 489 -31.73 -10.11 11.44
CA ALA A 489 -31.00 -8.99 12.01
C ALA A 489 -31.94 -7.93 12.59
N ALA A 490 -31.56 -7.29 13.70
CA ALA A 490 -32.28 -6.16 14.27
C ALA A 490 -32.24 -4.93 13.35
N ARG A 491 -31.17 -4.78 12.60
CA ARG A 491 -30.96 -3.65 11.69
C ARG A 491 -29.91 -3.95 10.63
N VAL A 492 -30.17 -3.48 9.42
CA VAL A 492 -29.24 -3.56 8.28
C VAL A 492 -29.00 -2.17 7.71
N TRP A 493 -27.74 -1.76 7.66
CA TRP A 493 -27.28 -0.54 7.02
C TRP A 493 -26.64 -0.90 5.69
N MET A 494 -27.30 -0.60 4.58
CA MET A 494 -26.75 -0.79 3.23
C MET A 494 -26.19 0.54 2.72
N ILE A 495 -24.89 0.60 2.51
CA ILE A 495 -24.17 1.80 2.10
C ILE A 495 -23.55 1.51 0.74
N LEU A 496 -24.00 2.23 -0.30
CA LEU A 496 -23.66 1.96 -1.68
C LEU A 496 -22.95 3.16 -2.31
N ASP A 497 -21.69 3.00 -2.62
CA ASP A 497 -20.92 3.94 -3.44
C ASP A 497 -20.86 3.44 -4.87
N ALA A 498 -22.02 3.49 -5.54
CA ALA A 498 -22.26 2.98 -6.87
C ALA A 498 -23.28 3.86 -7.61
N CYS A 499 -23.15 3.94 -8.94
CA CYS A 499 -24.09 4.65 -9.80
C CYS A 499 -25.12 3.69 -10.37
N PHE A 500 -26.40 4.01 -10.29
CA PHE A 500 -27.46 3.22 -10.89
C PHE A 500 -28.11 3.89 -12.11
N SER A 501 -27.64 5.06 -12.53
CA SER A 501 -28.13 5.79 -13.72
C SER A 501 -27.55 5.30 -15.04
N GLY A 502 -26.67 4.29 -15.01
CA GLY A 502 -25.91 3.85 -16.18
C GLY A 502 -24.69 4.73 -16.51
N GLY A 503 -24.44 5.79 -15.71
CA GLY A 503 -23.18 6.52 -15.64
C GLY A 503 -22.29 5.94 -14.53
N ALA A 504 -20.98 6.09 -14.62
CA ALA A 504 -20.05 5.60 -13.59
C ALA A 504 -19.02 6.67 -13.26
N ARG A 505 -18.25 6.47 -12.16
CA ARG A 505 -17.02 7.23 -11.85
C ARG A 505 -16.01 7.18 -13.01
N ALA A 506 -16.24 6.28 -13.96
CA ALA A 506 -15.51 6.04 -15.19
C ALA A 506 -16.48 5.99 -16.38
N GLU A 507 -16.01 5.74 -17.59
CA GLU A 507 -16.88 5.48 -18.76
C GLU A 507 -17.83 4.32 -18.45
N SER A 508 -19.12 4.60 -18.45
CA SER A 508 -20.13 3.56 -18.20
C SER A 508 -20.10 2.49 -19.29
N PRO A 509 -20.15 1.21 -18.91
CA PRO A 509 -20.32 0.11 -19.86
C PRO A 509 -21.58 0.24 -20.73
N LEU A 510 -22.58 1.02 -20.29
CA LEU A 510 -23.82 1.31 -21.01
C LEU A 510 -23.81 2.67 -21.73
N ALA A 511 -22.97 3.63 -21.30
CA ALA A 511 -22.89 4.97 -21.91
C ALA A 511 -22.38 4.95 -23.35
N SER A 512 -21.61 3.94 -23.73
CA SER A 512 -21.20 3.71 -25.15
C SER A 512 -22.38 3.54 -26.10
N ARG A 513 -23.59 3.36 -25.59
CA ARG A 513 -24.85 3.23 -26.37
C ARG A 513 -25.78 4.45 -26.26
N GLY A 514 -25.37 5.51 -25.53
CA GLY A 514 -26.17 6.74 -25.41
C GLY A 514 -27.49 6.63 -24.63
N ILE A 515 -27.71 5.54 -23.89
CA ILE A 515 -28.97 5.27 -23.17
C ILE A 515 -28.78 5.57 -21.68
N ARG A 516 -29.47 6.62 -21.19
CA ARG A 516 -29.64 6.84 -19.75
C ARG A 516 -30.93 6.14 -19.29
N LEU A 517 -30.80 5.15 -18.42
CA LEU A 517 -31.93 4.45 -17.84
C LEU A 517 -32.19 5.00 -16.44
N ARG A 518 -33.46 5.24 -16.10
CA ARG A 518 -33.86 5.53 -14.71
C ARG A 518 -34.15 4.21 -14.00
N PRO A 519 -33.43 3.88 -12.91
CA PRO A 519 -33.75 2.69 -12.15
C PRO A 519 -35.10 2.84 -11.43
N LYS A 520 -35.80 1.72 -11.26
CA LYS A 520 -36.99 1.67 -10.42
C LYS A 520 -36.60 1.89 -8.95
N PRO A 521 -37.49 2.50 -8.15
CA PRO A 521 -37.32 2.54 -6.70
C PRO A 521 -37.13 1.15 -6.11
N VAL A 522 -36.17 0.99 -5.21
CA VAL A 522 -35.94 -0.29 -4.52
C VAL A 522 -36.98 -0.45 -3.42
N THR A 523 -37.68 -1.59 -3.40
CA THR A 523 -38.56 -1.95 -2.29
C THR A 523 -37.73 -2.65 -1.21
N LEU A 524 -37.72 -2.07 -0.01
CA LEU A 524 -37.02 -2.63 1.14
C LEU A 524 -37.96 -3.52 1.97
N VAL A 525 -37.47 -4.71 2.33
CA VAL A 525 -38.17 -5.68 3.18
C VAL A 525 -37.33 -5.92 4.44
N GLY A 526 -37.99 -5.94 5.61
CA GLY A 526 -37.31 -6.09 6.90
C GLY A 526 -36.61 -4.80 7.37
N PRO A 527 -35.80 -4.83 8.43
CA PRO A 527 -35.25 -3.66 9.09
C PRO A 527 -34.03 -3.08 8.36
N VAL A 528 -34.21 -2.57 7.15
CA VAL A 528 -33.16 -2.11 6.24
C VAL A 528 -33.20 -0.58 6.08
N VAL A 529 -32.04 0.06 6.18
CA VAL A 529 -31.79 1.43 5.74
C VAL A 529 -30.80 1.37 4.58
N LEU A 530 -31.17 1.91 3.43
CA LEU A 530 -30.34 2.02 2.24
C LEU A 530 -29.82 3.45 2.10
N ILE A 531 -28.51 3.62 1.99
CA ILE A 531 -27.83 4.90 1.78
C ILE A 531 -27.03 4.78 0.47
N ALA A 532 -27.31 5.63 -0.50
CA ALA A 532 -26.67 5.62 -1.80
C ALA A 532 -25.87 6.90 -2.05
N ALA A 533 -24.76 6.78 -2.74
CA ALA A 533 -23.84 7.87 -3.06
C ALA A 533 -24.46 8.96 -3.94
N SER A 534 -25.51 8.62 -4.71
CA SER A 534 -26.15 9.56 -5.62
C SER A 534 -27.65 9.26 -5.74
N ALA A 535 -28.42 10.24 -6.20
CA ALA A 535 -29.80 10.02 -6.61
C ALA A 535 -29.86 9.12 -7.86
N ALA A 536 -31.05 8.60 -8.17
CA ALA A 536 -31.27 7.58 -9.22
C ALA A 536 -30.80 8.00 -10.62
N ASP A 537 -30.77 9.28 -10.92
CA ASP A 537 -30.40 9.86 -12.22
C ASP A 537 -29.04 10.60 -12.19
N GLU A 538 -28.32 10.51 -11.09
CA GLU A 538 -27.02 11.16 -10.89
C GLU A 538 -25.87 10.12 -10.87
N GLU A 539 -24.65 10.62 -11.05
CA GLU A 539 -23.44 9.81 -11.06
C GLU A 539 -22.69 9.95 -9.72
N ALA A 540 -22.11 8.85 -9.22
CA ALA A 540 -21.12 8.92 -8.17
C ALA A 540 -19.77 9.33 -8.79
N LEU A 541 -19.12 10.33 -8.21
CA LEU A 541 -17.94 10.99 -8.75
C LEU A 541 -16.69 10.65 -7.93
N PRO A 542 -15.51 10.61 -8.56
CA PRO A 542 -14.26 10.44 -7.84
C PRO A 542 -13.81 11.76 -7.21
N TYR A 543 -13.12 11.69 -6.07
CA TYR A 543 -12.39 12.80 -5.46
C TYR A 543 -10.89 12.54 -5.61
N HIS A 544 -10.33 12.90 -6.76
CA HIS A 544 -8.94 12.59 -7.11
C HIS A 544 -7.91 13.14 -6.13
N GLN A 545 -8.15 14.31 -5.54
CA GLN A 545 -7.23 14.91 -4.55
C GLN A 545 -7.16 14.11 -3.25
N ALA A 546 -8.27 13.53 -2.83
CA ALA A 546 -8.35 12.66 -1.66
C ALA A 546 -8.28 11.16 -2.04
N GLN A 547 -8.30 10.83 -3.33
CA GLN A 547 -8.20 9.46 -3.86
C GLN A 547 -9.23 8.51 -3.25
N HIS A 548 -10.44 8.99 -3.17
CA HIS A 548 -11.65 8.30 -2.72
C HIS A 548 -12.80 8.57 -3.68
N GLY A 549 -13.88 7.83 -3.54
CA GLY A 549 -15.17 8.29 -3.99
C GLY A 549 -15.60 9.51 -3.19
N LEU A 550 -16.19 10.48 -3.87
CA LEU A 550 -16.58 11.74 -3.23
C LEU A 550 -17.54 11.51 -2.05
N PHE A 551 -18.52 10.63 -2.23
CA PHE A 551 -19.45 10.25 -1.17
C PHE A 551 -18.74 9.54 -0.01
N THR A 552 -17.94 8.51 -0.30
CA THR A 552 -17.23 7.75 0.73
C THR A 552 -16.29 8.64 1.52
N TYR A 553 -15.55 9.55 0.88
CA TYR A 553 -14.68 10.50 1.59
C TYR A 553 -15.46 11.33 2.62
N PHE A 554 -16.58 11.94 2.23
CA PHE A 554 -17.36 12.77 3.15
C PHE A 554 -18.08 11.94 4.22
N LEU A 555 -18.50 10.71 3.90
CA LEU A 555 -19.04 9.78 4.89
C LEU A 555 -18.00 9.44 5.97
N LEU A 556 -16.78 9.08 5.58
CA LEU A 556 -15.69 8.76 6.52
C LEU A 556 -15.29 9.99 7.34
N ARG A 557 -15.24 11.17 6.72
CA ARG A 557 -14.96 12.43 7.41
C ARG A 557 -16.02 12.78 8.45
N ALA A 558 -17.30 12.63 8.11
CA ALA A 558 -18.40 12.85 9.03
C ALA A 558 -18.39 11.83 10.19
N LEU A 559 -18.12 10.55 9.91
CA LEU A 559 -17.94 9.52 10.91
C LEU A 559 -16.74 9.80 11.84
N LYS A 560 -15.63 10.29 11.29
CA LYS A 560 -14.46 10.70 12.08
C LYS A 560 -14.79 11.80 13.06
N ASN A 561 -15.48 12.83 12.59
CA ASN A 561 -15.88 13.99 13.40
C ASN A 561 -16.90 13.61 14.48
N ALA A 562 -17.77 12.63 14.20
CA ALA A 562 -18.80 12.15 15.13
C ALA A 562 -18.34 11.00 16.05
N ALA A 563 -17.14 10.46 15.87
CA ALA A 563 -16.72 9.22 16.49
C ALA A 563 -16.77 9.22 18.02
N CYS A 564 -16.41 10.33 18.66
CA CYS A 564 -16.39 10.48 20.12
C CYS A 564 -17.55 11.33 20.67
N GLN A 565 -18.39 11.87 19.81
CA GLN A 565 -19.60 12.62 20.18
C GLN A 565 -20.79 12.08 19.39
N PRO A 566 -21.70 11.32 20.01
CA PRO A 566 -22.85 10.75 19.31
C PRO A 566 -23.67 11.83 18.61
N LYS A 567 -23.77 11.71 17.29
CA LYS A 567 -24.56 12.60 16.44
C LYS A 567 -25.72 11.79 15.83
N PRO A 568 -26.93 12.33 15.74
CA PRO A 568 -28.03 11.67 15.03
C PRO A 568 -27.63 11.34 13.60
N LEU A 569 -28.01 10.16 13.12
CA LEU A 569 -27.67 9.73 11.78
C LEU A 569 -28.24 10.66 10.70
N SER A 570 -29.45 11.21 10.91
CA SER A 570 -30.03 12.22 10.03
C SER A 570 -29.08 13.41 9.82
N ALA A 571 -28.58 13.99 10.92
CA ALA A 571 -27.68 15.13 10.87
C ALA A 571 -26.31 14.77 10.24
N LEU A 572 -25.85 13.52 10.42
CA LEU A 572 -24.64 13.03 9.76
C LEU A 572 -24.85 12.89 8.25
N LEU A 573 -25.98 12.30 7.83
CA LEU A 573 -26.32 12.13 6.41
C LEU A 573 -26.57 13.46 5.70
N GLU A 574 -27.18 14.44 6.36
CA GLU A 574 -27.34 15.80 5.85
C GLU A 574 -25.99 16.50 5.62
N GLU A 575 -25.05 16.39 6.57
CA GLU A 575 -23.68 16.88 6.41
C GLU A 575 -22.99 16.23 5.20
N VAL A 576 -23.05 14.90 5.09
CA VAL A 576 -22.49 14.13 3.97
C VAL A 576 -23.11 14.58 2.65
N SER A 577 -24.44 14.72 2.59
CA SER A 577 -25.15 15.13 1.38
C SER A 577 -24.77 16.54 0.95
N THR A 578 -24.70 17.48 1.90
CA THR A 578 -24.34 18.88 1.65
C THR A 578 -22.92 19.00 1.09
N GLU A 579 -21.94 18.38 1.76
CA GLU A 579 -20.55 18.47 1.34
C GLU A 579 -20.30 17.72 0.03
N THR A 580 -20.88 16.52 -0.15
CA THR A 580 -20.78 15.79 -1.41
C THR A 580 -21.32 16.60 -2.58
N THR A 581 -22.51 17.17 -2.43
CA THR A 581 -23.14 18.00 -3.49
C THR A 581 -22.33 19.25 -3.80
N ARG A 582 -21.83 19.92 -2.76
CA ARG A 582 -21.00 21.12 -2.91
C ARG A 582 -19.72 20.83 -3.69
N TYR A 583 -19.00 19.77 -3.32
CA TYR A 583 -17.75 19.40 -3.98
C TYR A 583 -17.95 18.77 -5.36
N ALA A 584 -19.05 18.08 -5.61
CA ALA A 584 -19.43 17.61 -6.94
C ALA A 584 -19.59 18.78 -7.94
N LEU A 585 -20.29 19.84 -7.51
CA LEU A 585 -20.44 21.07 -8.31
C LEU A 585 -19.10 21.79 -8.49
N LEU A 586 -18.30 21.90 -7.43
CA LEU A 586 -17.04 22.63 -7.44
C LEU A 586 -15.97 21.98 -8.32
N LEU A 587 -15.85 20.64 -8.26
CA LEU A 587 -14.75 19.91 -8.89
C LEU A 587 -15.11 19.33 -10.27
N HIS A 588 -16.38 19.01 -10.49
CA HIS A 588 -16.83 18.29 -11.68
C HIS A 588 -17.91 19.02 -12.48
N GLU A 589 -18.40 20.19 -11.99
CA GLU A 589 -19.54 20.92 -12.59
C GLU A 589 -20.78 20.02 -12.77
N ARG A 590 -20.93 19.00 -11.91
CA ARG A 590 -21.99 18.00 -11.92
C ARG A 590 -22.66 17.95 -10.56
N VAL A 591 -23.89 17.43 -10.53
CA VAL A 591 -24.63 17.23 -9.29
C VAL A 591 -24.49 15.79 -8.84
N GLN A 592 -24.12 15.59 -7.58
CA GLN A 592 -24.16 14.32 -6.89
C GLN A 592 -24.82 14.54 -5.52
N ARG A 593 -26.02 14.01 -5.34
CA ARG A 593 -26.79 14.11 -4.10
C ARG A 593 -26.93 12.73 -3.47
N PRO A 594 -26.21 12.45 -2.39
CA PRO A 594 -26.47 11.24 -1.60
C PRO A 594 -27.95 11.18 -1.17
N SER A 595 -28.49 9.99 -1.20
CA SER A 595 -29.89 9.74 -0.89
C SER A 595 -30.01 8.55 0.07
N TRP A 596 -31.11 8.51 0.83
CA TRP A 596 -31.38 7.37 1.72
C TRP A 596 -32.84 6.99 1.71
N LEU A 597 -33.08 5.70 1.95
CA LEU A 597 -34.40 5.10 2.02
C LEU A 597 -34.49 4.25 3.28
N VAL A 598 -35.52 4.46 4.07
CA VAL A 598 -35.81 3.70 5.30
C VAL A 598 -36.94 2.74 5.01
N SER A 599 -36.79 1.49 5.38
CA SER A 599 -37.86 0.49 5.26
C SER A 599 -39.04 0.82 6.20
N PRO A 600 -40.29 0.62 5.77
CA PRO A 600 -41.49 0.76 6.62
C PRO A 600 -41.50 -0.17 7.85
N ALA A 601 -40.63 -1.17 7.89
CA ALA A 601 -40.49 -2.07 9.05
C ALA A 601 -39.68 -1.47 10.20
N LEU A 602 -39.06 -0.30 9.99
CA LEU A 602 -38.30 0.44 11.00
C LEU A 602 -39.13 1.61 11.54
N PRO A 603 -38.96 2.00 12.84
CA PRO A 603 -39.59 3.19 13.37
C PRO A 603 -39.04 4.44 12.67
N GLU A 604 -39.87 5.50 12.55
CA GLU A 604 -39.47 6.77 11.93
C GLU A 604 -38.25 7.41 12.61
N GLU A 605 -38.10 7.17 13.93
CA GLU A 605 -36.98 7.72 14.72
C GLU A 605 -35.65 6.96 14.50
N VAL A 606 -35.57 5.98 13.60
CA VAL A 606 -34.33 5.23 13.36
C VAL A 606 -33.15 6.15 12.96
N LEU A 607 -33.43 7.22 12.23
CA LEU A 607 -32.44 8.20 11.83
C LEU A 607 -32.09 9.21 12.94
N SER A 608 -32.85 9.29 14.02
CA SER A 608 -32.50 10.10 15.20
C SER A 608 -31.47 9.42 16.11
N GLN A 609 -31.23 8.12 15.90
CA GLN A 609 -30.23 7.35 16.64
C GLN A 609 -28.83 7.58 16.03
N SER A 610 -27.79 7.45 16.85
CA SER A 610 -26.39 7.44 16.39
C SER A 610 -25.92 6.01 16.07
N TRP A 611 -25.02 5.88 15.10
CA TRP A 611 -24.34 4.60 14.82
C TRP A 611 -23.46 4.11 15.95
#